data_7214661ea1ff456afe5fade82e441740
#
_entry.id   7214661ea1ff456afe5fade82e441740
#
_cell.length_a   1.000
_cell.length_b   1.000
_cell.length_c   1.000
_cell.angle_alpha   90.00
_cell.angle_beta   90.00
_cell.angle_gamma   90.00
#
_symmetry.space_group_name_H-M   'P 1'
#
loop_
_entity.id
_entity.type
_entity.pdbx_description
1 polymer ?
#
loop_
_entity_poly.entity_id
_entity_poly.type
_entity_poly.pdbx_seq_one_letter_code
_entity_poly.pdbx_strand_id
1 'polypeptide(L)'
;ALNAPMTASTQWLERTLDDSANRRISLPEGFLCADAILRLAQNVTDGLHVNEKIVERTVREYLPFMTSENLMMEAVKRGGNRQELHEIIRSCSMEATARMKNGESCNLLELLSARKEFGMTPQEIEALLDPKLYVGRCPEQVERFLGGLSELLKDVQHETAEINL
;
A
#
# COMPACT_ATOMS: atom_id res chain seq x y z
N ALA A 1 2.39 -28.62 -9.54
CA ALA A 1 2.56 -28.21 -10.95
C ALA A 1 3.71 -28.93 -11.65
N LEU A 2 4.80 -29.30 -10.97
CA LEU A 2 5.99 -29.94 -11.61
C LEU A 2 5.81 -31.43 -11.91
N ASN A 3 4.81 -32.08 -11.37
CA ASN A 3 4.57 -33.53 -11.55
C ASN A 3 4.31 -33.91 -13.02
N ALA A 4 3.50 -33.14 -13.73
CA ALA A 4 3.15 -33.44 -15.11
C ALA A 4 4.37 -33.37 -16.08
N PRO A 5 5.22 -32.34 -16.03
CA PRO A 5 6.46 -32.31 -16.80
C PRO A 5 7.43 -33.47 -16.47
N MET A 6 7.54 -33.87 -15.21
CA MET A 6 8.38 -34.98 -14.81
C MET A 6 7.89 -36.31 -15.39
N THR A 7 6.60 -36.57 -15.34
CA THR A 7 6.00 -37.76 -15.96
C THR A 7 6.20 -37.72 -17.47
N ALA A 8 5.98 -36.60 -18.12
CA ALA A 8 6.17 -36.43 -19.56
C ALA A 8 7.62 -36.69 -20.00
N SER A 9 8.60 -36.31 -19.19
CA SER A 9 10.03 -36.50 -19.49
C SER A 9 10.46 -37.98 -19.47
N THR A 10 9.73 -38.85 -18.79
CA THR A 10 10.02 -40.28 -18.68
C THR A 10 9.22 -41.14 -19.66
N GLN A 11 8.31 -40.55 -20.44
CA GLN A 11 7.56 -41.25 -21.51
C GLN A 11 8.38 -41.30 -22.80
N TRP A 12 8.56 -42.49 -23.37
CA TRP A 12 9.46 -42.69 -24.52
C TRP A 12 8.76 -42.51 -25.86
N LEU A 13 7.87 -43.37 -26.23
CA LEU A 13 7.32 -43.39 -27.61
C LEU A 13 5.79 -43.36 -27.62
N GLU A 14 5.16 -44.12 -26.80
CA GLU A 14 3.70 -44.24 -26.73
C GLU A 14 3.19 -44.08 -25.31
N ARG A 15 2.19 -43.24 -25.19
CA ARG A 15 1.49 -42.99 -23.93
C ARG A 15 0.36 -43.98 -23.78
N THR A 16 0.50 -44.95 -22.89
CA THR A 16 -0.58 -45.87 -22.51
C THR A 16 -1.10 -45.55 -21.11
N LEU A 17 -0.51 -46.13 -20.10
CA LEU A 17 -0.91 -45.99 -18.70
C LEU A 17 0.16 -45.33 -17.81
N ASP A 18 1.28 -44.88 -18.38
CA ASP A 18 2.45 -44.41 -17.65
C ASP A 18 2.15 -43.20 -16.75
N ASP A 19 1.27 -42.31 -17.20
CA ASP A 19 0.84 -41.16 -16.45
C ASP A 19 -0.35 -41.42 -15.50
N SER A 20 -0.98 -42.57 -15.63
CA SER A 20 -2.24 -42.88 -14.92
C SER A 20 -2.11 -42.85 -13.40
N ALA A 21 -1.04 -43.41 -12.84
CA ALA A 21 -0.81 -43.42 -11.40
C ALA A 21 -0.54 -41.99 -10.89
N ASN A 22 0.30 -41.21 -11.58
CA ASN A 22 0.59 -39.84 -11.20
C ASN A 22 -0.64 -38.96 -11.31
N ARG A 23 -1.44 -39.02 -12.35
CA ARG A 23 -2.66 -38.23 -12.51
C ARG A 23 -3.67 -38.47 -11.39
N ARG A 24 -3.84 -39.72 -10.95
CA ARG A 24 -4.78 -40.04 -9.88
C ARG A 24 -4.41 -39.43 -8.53
N ILE A 25 -3.16 -39.09 -8.34
CA ILE A 25 -2.66 -38.40 -7.14
C ILE A 25 -2.61 -36.89 -7.39
N SER A 26 -1.89 -36.48 -8.42
CA SER A 26 -1.55 -35.05 -8.63
C SER A 26 -2.74 -34.18 -8.99
N LEU A 27 -3.75 -34.71 -9.73
CA LEU A 27 -4.92 -33.89 -10.06
C LEU A 27 -5.84 -33.67 -8.84
N PRO A 28 -6.28 -34.73 -8.10
CA PRO A 28 -7.10 -34.51 -6.92
C PRO A 28 -6.40 -33.63 -5.86
N GLU A 29 -5.13 -33.91 -5.57
CA GLU A 29 -4.36 -33.10 -4.63
C GLU A 29 -4.22 -31.64 -5.08
N GLY A 30 -3.99 -31.42 -6.39
CA GLY A 30 -3.92 -30.08 -6.95
C GLY A 30 -5.21 -29.29 -6.76
N PHE A 31 -6.37 -29.91 -7.00
CA PHE A 31 -7.66 -29.27 -6.77
C PHE A 31 -7.96 -29.06 -5.29
N LEU A 32 -7.68 -30.03 -4.43
CA LEU A 32 -7.88 -29.90 -2.99
C LEU A 32 -6.98 -28.81 -2.39
N CYS A 33 -5.72 -28.74 -2.82
CA CYS A 33 -4.81 -27.66 -2.41
C CYS A 33 -5.29 -26.29 -2.89
N ALA A 34 -5.78 -26.18 -4.12
CA ALA A 34 -6.31 -24.92 -4.65
C ALA A 34 -7.55 -24.47 -3.86
N ASP A 35 -8.49 -25.38 -3.57
CA ASP A 35 -9.66 -25.08 -2.74
C ASP A 35 -9.25 -24.62 -1.34
N ALA A 36 -8.33 -25.32 -0.70
CA ALA A 36 -7.82 -24.96 0.62
C ALA A 36 -7.14 -23.56 0.62
N ILE A 37 -6.32 -23.26 -0.40
CA ILE A 37 -5.68 -21.96 -0.54
C ILE A 37 -6.72 -20.86 -0.71
N LEU A 38 -7.73 -21.06 -1.54
CA LEU A 38 -8.80 -20.08 -1.76
C LEU A 38 -9.60 -19.82 -0.49
N ARG A 39 -9.96 -20.88 0.26
CA ARG A 39 -10.65 -20.74 1.55
C ARG A 39 -9.79 -20.00 2.59
N LEU A 40 -8.51 -20.32 2.68
CA LEU A 40 -7.58 -19.60 3.56
C LEU A 40 -7.45 -18.12 3.16
N ALA A 41 -7.31 -17.83 1.86
CA ALA A 41 -7.23 -16.47 1.36
C ALA A 41 -8.51 -15.69 1.67
N GLN A 42 -9.68 -16.30 1.46
CA GLN A 42 -10.96 -15.69 1.80
C GLN A 42 -11.07 -15.41 3.31
N ASN A 43 -10.76 -16.40 4.16
CA ASN A 43 -10.80 -16.23 5.62
C ASN A 43 -9.88 -15.10 6.09
N VAL A 44 -8.67 -14.98 5.49
CA VAL A 44 -7.75 -13.87 5.80
C VAL A 44 -8.32 -12.53 5.34
N THR A 45 -8.89 -12.45 4.14
CA THR A 45 -9.45 -11.20 3.61
C THR A 45 -10.70 -10.77 4.36
N ASP A 46 -11.57 -11.69 4.73
CA ASP A 46 -12.79 -11.41 5.52
C ASP A 46 -12.45 -10.93 6.94
N GLY A 47 -11.33 -11.41 7.50
CA GLY A 47 -10.82 -11.01 8.81
C GLY A 47 -9.92 -9.77 8.83
N LEU A 48 -9.64 -9.14 7.67
CA LEU A 48 -8.80 -7.96 7.62
C LEU A 48 -9.45 -6.77 8.35
N HIS A 49 -8.71 -6.22 9.30
CA HIS A 49 -9.13 -5.05 10.05
C HIS A 49 -8.11 -3.91 9.90
N VAL A 50 -8.59 -2.75 9.46
CA VAL A 50 -7.78 -1.55 9.37
C VAL A 50 -7.92 -0.72 10.64
N ASN A 51 -6.81 -0.51 11.35
CA ASN A 51 -6.76 0.33 12.53
C ASN A 51 -6.67 1.81 12.12
N GLU A 52 -7.78 2.40 11.67
CA GLU A 52 -7.86 3.75 11.09
C GLU A 52 -7.20 4.81 11.97
N LYS A 53 -7.42 4.76 13.29
CA LYS A 53 -6.82 5.72 14.23
C LYS A 53 -5.30 5.61 14.33
N ILE A 54 -4.75 4.41 14.15
CA ILE A 54 -3.29 4.20 14.10
C ILE A 54 -2.74 4.76 12.79
N VAL A 55 -3.41 4.48 11.67
CA VAL A 55 -3.04 5.02 10.35
C VAL A 55 -3.07 6.56 10.40
N GLU A 56 -4.17 7.15 10.89
CA GLU A 56 -4.33 8.60 11.02
C GLU A 56 -3.19 9.22 11.85
N ARG A 57 -2.88 8.63 13.01
CA ARG A 57 -1.79 9.10 13.87
C ARG A 57 -0.45 9.06 13.14
N THR A 58 -0.14 7.95 12.48
CA THR A 58 1.12 7.77 11.76
C THR A 58 1.22 8.76 10.59
N VAL A 59 0.14 8.94 9.85
CA VAL A 59 0.09 9.91 8.75
C VAL A 59 0.35 11.33 9.28
N ARG A 60 -0.31 11.75 10.34
CA ARG A 60 -0.12 13.09 10.93
C ARG A 60 1.31 13.33 11.40
N GLU A 61 1.97 12.29 11.91
CA GLU A 61 3.36 12.39 12.39
C GLU A 61 4.36 12.60 11.24
N TYR A 62 4.15 11.91 10.10
CA TYR A 62 5.09 11.93 8.98
C TYR A 62 4.68 12.85 7.83
N LEU A 63 3.43 13.27 7.75
CA LEU A 63 2.92 14.13 6.69
C LEU A 63 3.70 15.45 6.53
N PRO A 64 4.16 16.14 7.59
CA PRO A 64 4.96 17.34 7.45
C PRO A 64 6.25 17.14 6.64
N PHE A 65 6.89 15.98 6.74
CA PHE A 65 8.08 15.64 5.95
C PHE A 65 7.72 15.42 4.48
N MET A 66 6.61 14.71 4.21
CA MET A 66 6.13 14.48 2.84
C MET A 66 5.73 15.77 2.14
N THR A 67 5.17 16.72 2.88
CA THR A 67 4.67 18.00 2.39
C THR A 67 5.79 19.00 2.09
N SER A 68 6.99 18.78 2.63
CA SER A 68 8.10 19.73 2.58
C SER A 68 8.47 20.16 1.16
N GLU A 69 8.41 19.28 0.17
CA GLU A 69 8.68 19.63 -1.23
C GLU A 69 7.57 20.52 -1.81
N ASN A 70 6.29 20.21 -1.55
CA ASN A 70 5.17 21.01 -2.01
C ASN A 70 5.22 22.41 -1.39
N LEU A 71 5.57 22.49 -0.10
CA LEU A 71 5.77 23.77 0.59
C LEU A 71 6.89 24.60 -0.07
N MET A 72 8.02 23.95 -0.37
CA MET A 72 9.14 24.59 -1.05
C MET A 72 8.73 25.10 -2.43
N MET A 73 8.04 24.27 -3.22
CA MET A 73 7.61 24.63 -4.57
C MET A 73 6.61 25.79 -4.56
N GLU A 74 5.70 25.82 -3.59
CA GLU A 74 4.74 26.92 -3.46
C GLU A 74 5.44 28.23 -3.05
N ALA A 75 6.40 28.15 -2.14
CA ALA A 75 7.21 29.31 -1.76
C ALA A 75 8.07 29.84 -2.93
N VAL A 76 8.62 28.95 -3.76
CA VAL A 76 9.36 29.35 -4.98
C VAL A 76 8.45 30.07 -5.98
N LYS A 77 7.22 29.63 -6.18
CA LYS A 77 6.22 30.31 -7.04
C LYS A 77 5.95 31.74 -6.56
N ARG A 78 6.09 31.98 -5.25
CA ARG A 78 5.94 33.30 -4.62
C ARG A 78 7.22 34.15 -4.66
N GLY A 79 8.29 33.66 -5.30
CA GLY A 79 9.55 34.36 -5.49
C GLY A 79 10.66 33.98 -4.50
N GLY A 80 10.45 32.96 -3.68
CA GLY A 80 11.46 32.45 -2.75
C GLY A 80 12.64 31.78 -3.47
N ASN A 81 13.82 31.85 -2.87
CA ASN A 81 15.03 31.21 -3.37
C ASN A 81 15.01 29.72 -3.03
N ARG A 82 15.00 28.86 -4.05
CA ARG A 82 14.90 27.41 -3.88
C ARG A 82 16.01 26.82 -3.02
N GLN A 83 17.25 27.28 -3.17
CA GLN A 83 18.39 26.75 -2.42
C GLN A 83 18.33 27.13 -0.94
N GLU A 84 17.94 28.35 -0.65
CA GLU A 84 17.76 28.85 0.71
C GLU A 84 16.60 28.10 1.40
N LEU A 85 15.46 27.97 0.73
CA LEU A 85 14.30 27.24 1.24
C LEU A 85 14.62 25.77 1.50
N HIS A 86 15.38 25.12 0.60
CA HIS A 86 15.82 23.74 0.78
C HIS A 86 16.69 23.59 2.04
N GLU A 87 17.64 24.51 2.28
CA GLU A 87 18.50 24.45 3.45
C GLU A 87 17.70 24.69 4.75
N ILE A 88 16.71 25.59 4.74
CA ILE A 88 15.81 25.79 5.87
C ILE A 88 15.02 24.51 6.16
N ILE A 89 14.42 23.88 5.14
CA ILE A 89 13.68 22.63 5.29
C ILE A 89 14.59 21.54 5.85
N ARG A 90 15.81 21.39 5.30
CA ARG A 90 16.78 20.41 5.78
C ARG A 90 17.09 20.60 7.27
N SER A 91 17.40 21.83 7.67
CA SER A 91 17.73 22.15 9.06
C SER A 91 16.57 21.87 10.01
N CYS A 92 15.36 22.32 9.68
CA CYS A 92 14.15 22.08 10.47
C CYS A 92 13.80 20.58 10.54
N SER A 93 13.97 19.84 9.44
CA SER A 93 13.75 18.41 9.41
C SER A 93 14.71 17.62 10.29
N MET A 94 15.98 18.01 10.32
CA MET A 94 16.99 17.40 11.20
C MET A 94 16.67 17.65 12.67
N GLU A 95 16.24 18.87 13.02
CA GLU A 95 15.84 19.23 14.38
C GLU A 95 14.60 18.42 14.82
N ALA A 96 13.55 18.40 13.98
CA ALA A 96 12.33 17.64 14.27
C ALA A 96 12.62 16.13 14.42
N THR A 97 13.47 15.57 13.54
CA THR A 97 13.88 14.16 13.61
C THR A 97 14.65 13.85 14.90
N ALA A 98 15.51 14.75 15.33
CA ALA A 98 16.25 14.58 16.60
C ALA A 98 15.30 14.53 17.81
N ARG A 99 14.28 15.37 17.83
CA ARG A 99 13.23 15.35 18.87
C ARG A 99 12.44 14.04 18.85
N MET A 100 12.01 13.61 17.66
CA MET A 100 11.27 12.33 17.52
C MET A 100 12.09 11.14 18.02
N LYS A 101 13.41 11.12 17.75
CA LYS A 101 14.31 10.07 18.28
C LYS A 101 14.43 10.07 19.80
N ASN A 102 14.16 11.21 20.44
CA ASN A 102 14.09 11.32 21.90
C ASN A 102 12.71 10.99 22.46
N GLY A 103 11.75 10.53 21.62
CA GLY A 103 10.39 10.18 22.03
C GLY A 103 9.43 11.37 22.12
N GLU A 104 9.82 12.53 21.62
CA GLU A 104 8.96 13.71 21.56
C GLU A 104 8.11 13.73 20.28
N SER A 105 7.03 14.50 20.27
CA SER A 105 6.21 14.68 19.08
C SER A 105 6.95 15.46 17.98
N CYS A 106 6.58 15.18 16.72
CA CYS A 106 7.08 15.94 15.58
C CYS A 106 6.60 17.40 15.65
N ASN A 107 7.52 18.33 15.57
CA ASN A 107 7.26 19.78 15.56
C ASN A 107 7.68 20.44 14.24
N LEU A 108 7.91 19.67 13.18
CA LEU A 108 8.41 20.20 11.90
C LEU A 108 7.51 21.29 11.33
N LEU A 109 6.20 21.13 11.43
CA LEU A 109 5.25 22.13 10.95
C LEU A 109 5.39 23.47 11.67
N GLU A 110 5.56 23.43 13.00
CA GLU A 110 5.78 24.63 13.81
C GLU A 110 7.07 25.33 13.42
N LEU A 111 8.15 24.58 13.24
CA LEU A 111 9.45 25.10 12.81
C LEU A 111 9.39 25.74 11.42
N LEU A 112 8.68 25.12 10.47
CA LEU A 112 8.52 25.65 9.11
C LEU A 112 7.59 26.88 9.09
N SER A 113 6.49 26.86 9.84
CA SER A 113 5.54 27.98 9.92
C SER A 113 6.12 29.23 10.56
N ALA A 114 7.14 29.08 11.39
CA ALA A 114 7.86 30.21 11.99
C ALA A 114 8.81 30.92 11.01
N ARG A 115 9.07 30.31 9.84
CA ARG A 115 10.02 30.86 8.84
C ARG A 115 9.32 31.78 7.84
N LYS A 116 9.68 33.06 7.86
CA LYS A 116 9.11 34.09 6.97
C LYS A 116 9.49 33.89 5.51
N GLU A 117 10.57 33.20 5.25
CA GLU A 117 11.16 32.93 3.94
C GLU A 117 10.20 32.14 3.01
N PHE A 118 9.26 31.42 3.57
CA PHE A 118 8.23 30.73 2.79
C PHE A 118 7.14 31.67 2.24
N GLY A 119 6.98 32.88 2.80
CA GLY A 119 5.97 33.84 2.36
C GLY A 119 4.53 33.32 2.43
N MET A 120 4.26 32.41 3.37
CA MET A 120 2.98 31.75 3.54
C MET A 120 2.44 31.94 4.96
N THR A 121 1.13 32.02 5.07
CA THR A 121 0.45 32.03 6.36
C THR A 121 0.36 30.62 6.94
N PRO A 122 0.23 30.44 8.27
CA PRO A 122 0.02 29.13 8.87
C PRO A 122 -1.16 28.37 8.27
N GLN A 123 -2.25 29.06 7.92
CA GLN A 123 -3.42 28.43 7.30
C GLN A 123 -3.14 27.90 5.89
N GLU A 124 -2.32 28.60 5.11
CA GLU A 124 -1.90 28.14 3.78
C GLU A 124 -0.97 26.93 3.88
N ILE A 125 -0.10 26.89 4.88
CA ILE A 125 0.78 25.75 5.14
C ILE A 125 -0.06 24.54 5.58
N GLU A 126 -1.04 24.74 6.47
CA GLU A 126 -1.95 23.69 6.93
C GLU A 126 -2.81 23.10 5.80
N ALA A 127 -3.20 23.92 4.83
CA ALA A 127 -3.95 23.45 3.65
C ALA A 127 -3.15 22.47 2.77
N LEU A 128 -1.80 22.50 2.83
CA LEU A 128 -0.94 21.53 2.14
C LEU A 128 -0.84 20.19 2.87
N LEU A 129 -1.31 20.10 4.12
CA LEU A 129 -1.27 18.91 4.96
C LEU A 129 -2.49 18.00 4.79
N ASP A 130 -3.26 18.15 3.72
CA ASP A 130 -4.34 17.19 3.41
C ASP A 130 -3.74 15.89 2.86
N PRO A 131 -3.88 14.75 3.57
CA PRO A 131 -3.36 13.46 3.11
C PRO A 131 -3.89 13.06 1.74
N LYS A 132 -5.09 13.52 1.37
CA LYS A 132 -5.70 13.22 0.07
C LYS A 132 -4.89 13.73 -1.12
N LEU A 133 -4.07 14.76 -0.92
CA LEU A 133 -3.19 15.29 -1.96
C LEU A 133 -2.02 14.34 -2.28
N TYR A 134 -1.77 13.33 -1.43
CA TYR A 134 -0.61 12.43 -1.51
C TYR A 134 -0.94 10.98 -1.86
N VAL A 135 -2.23 10.66 -2.07
CA VAL A 135 -2.66 9.30 -2.44
C VAL A 135 -2.57 9.03 -3.95
N GLY A 136 -2.26 10.06 -4.75
CA GLY A 136 -2.15 9.95 -6.19
C GLY A 136 -3.44 9.43 -6.83
N ARG A 137 -3.30 8.46 -7.72
CA ARG A 137 -4.41 7.83 -8.43
C ARG A 137 -4.95 6.56 -7.80
N CYS A 138 -4.57 6.25 -6.55
CA CYS A 138 -4.99 5.02 -5.89
C CYS A 138 -6.52 4.85 -5.84
N PRO A 139 -7.34 5.84 -5.43
CA PRO A 139 -8.78 5.70 -5.41
C PRO A 139 -9.37 5.39 -6.79
N GLU A 140 -8.95 6.12 -7.82
CA GLU A 140 -9.39 5.93 -9.22
C GLU A 140 -9.03 4.52 -9.73
N GLN A 141 -7.84 4.02 -9.39
CA GLN A 141 -7.40 2.69 -9.79
C GLN A 141 -8.23 1.59 -9.11
N VAL A 142 -8.54 1.75 -7.84
CA VAL A 142 -9.41 0.82 -7.08
C VAL A 142 -10.82 0.80 -7.68
N GLU A 143 -11.41 1.96 -7.91
CA GLU A 143 -12.75 2.07 -8.53
C GLU A 143 -12.80 1.41 -9.91
N ARG A 144 -11.79 1.65 -10.73
CA ARG A 144 -11.68 1.04 -12.06
C ARG A 144 -11.56 -0.49 -11.98
N PHE A 145 -10.73 -0.98 -11.06
CA PHE A 145 -10.55 -2.41 -10.85
C PHE A 145 -11.85 -3.07 -10.39
N LEU A 146 -12.50 -2.51 -9.38
CA LEU A 146 -13.78 -3.03 -8.86
C LEU A 146 -14.89 -2.96 -9.91
N GLY A 147 -14.95 -1.88 -10.70
CA GLY A 147 -15.90 -1.75 -11.80
C GLY A 147 -15.70 -2.85 -12.87
N GLY A 148 -14.46 -3.24 -13.15
CA GLY A 148 -14.16 -4.35 -14.06
C GLY A 148 -14.58 -5.73 -13.53
N LEU A 149 -14.68 -5.89 -12.20
CA LEU A 149 -15.10 -7.15 -11.57
C LEU A 149 -16.62 -7.26 -11.38
N SER A 150 -17.36 -6.16 -11.43
CA SER A 150 -18.78 -6.12 -11.09
C SER A 150 -19.63 -7.10 -11.90
N GLU A 151 -19.37 -7.23 -13.21
CA GLU A 151 -20.07 -8.19 -14.07
C GLU A 151 -19.69 -9.64 -13.79
N LEU A 152 -18.41 -9.89 -13.46
CA LEU A 152 -17.93 -11.25 -13.14
C LEU A 152 -18.48 -11.75 -11.79
N LEU A 153 -18.76 -10.84 -10.87
CA LEU A 153 -19.23 -11.16 -9.52
C LEU A 153 -20.75 -11.11 -9.37
N LYS A 154 -21.47 -10.69 -10.42
CA LYS A 154 -22.93 -10.45 -10.38
C LYS A 154 -23.75 -11.64 -9.89
N ASP A 155 -23.37 -12.86 -10.31
CA ASP A 155 -24.08 -14.10 -9.99
C ASP A 155 -23.34 -14.96 -8.93
N VAL A 156 -22.25 -14.42 -8.35
CA VAL A 156 -21.48 -15.15 -7.33
C VAL A 156 -22.12 -14.92 -5.97
N GLN A 157 -22.56 -16.00 -5.33
CA GLN A 157 -23.01 -15.94 -3.94
C GLN A 157 -21.79 -15.92 -3.02
N HIS A 158 -21.78 -14.98 -2.08
CA HIS A 158 -20.75 -14.90 -1.06
C HIS A 158 -20.97 -16.05 -0.04
N GLU A 159 -20.06 -16.99 -0.02
CA GLU A 159 -19.99 -18.02 1.02
C GLU A 159 -18.90 -17.63 2.02
N THR A 160 -19.22 -17.71 3.30
CA THR A 160 -18.20 -17.50 4.36
C THR A 160 -17.33 -18.74 4.46
N ALA A 161 -16.02 -18.55 4.38
CA ALA A 161 -15.06 -19.61 4.63
C ALA A 161 -14.75 -19.70 6.12
N GLU A 162 -15.61 -20.36 6.91
CA GLU A 162 -15.26 -20.64 8.30
C GLU A 162 -14.20 -21.75 8.37
N ILE A 163 -13.02 -21.37 8.82
CA ILE A 163 -11.95 -22.31 9.17
C ILE A 163 -11.90 -22.34 10.70
N ASN A 164 -12.45 -23.38 11.29
CA ASN A 164 -12.30 -23.67 12.72
C ASN A 164 -10.95 -24.38 12.93
N LEU A 165 -9.97 -23.65 13.47
CA LEU A 165 -8.70 -24.21 13.91
C LEU A 165 -8.77 -24.59 15.38
#